data_684b09bd7ea7bbb7185675bb7516fa5e
#
_entry.id   684b09bd7ea7bbb7185675bb7516fa5e
#
_cell.length_a   1.000
_cell.length_b   1.000
_cell.length_c   1.000
_cell.angle_alpha   90.00
_cell.angle_beta   90.00
_cell.angle_gamma   90.00
#
_symmetry.space_group_name_H-M   'P 1'
#
loop_
_entity.id
_entity.type
_entity.pdbx_description
1 polymer ?
#
loop_
_entity_poly.entity_id
_entity_poly.type
_entity_poly.pdbx_seq_one_letter_code
_entity_poly.pdbx_strand_id
1 'polypeptide(L)'
;MPASLSNYLQRRLLKWLDRRVPASHEHHLNVNSIFILPSGFGWSFIILSLCLFLLGTNYQNNLMLLLSYLCLSIMLLTLFYTHQNFARLALKATPPSPFHCNLQGELQLQVIPHAAAPTKTCNGVLAIKWLNTVRPMDTTAHVSNENISVDQQTYSFSLNDNEVAGTRQTQTLRVPLSIPVRGRFALGRLTIACDFPLGLYKCWTHLDFDQQVTVYAKPQEGPVTVNKVASSNESDSVSQVNDLTSNEDFYALNDYEVGQPLNRVSWKHVAKNGNWVSKSFTSLQSDSFVLSVPSNIDVETAVSALTYATLSWTGADRVFGIQYKGLNIAPAHGVKHRHECLSALACLNSHSSQASSTSNKTVSISSIKSERARSTK
;
A
#
# COMPACT_ATOMS: atom_id res chain seq x y z
N MET A 1 -29.51 2.16 21.41
CA MET A 1 -29.59 0.81 20.82
C MET A 1 -28.30 0.08 21.13
N PRO A 2 -28.29 -1.18 21.55
CA PRO A 2 -27.08 -1.87 22.00
C PRO A 2 -26.10 -2.05 20.84
N ALA A 3 -24.84 -1.66 21.05
CA ALA A 3 -23.74 -1.72 20.07
C ALA A 3 -23.52 -3.14 19.47
N SER A 4 -23.96 -4.18 20.14
CA SER A 4 -23.83 -5.57 19.69
C SER A 4 -24.71 -5.92 18.48
N LEU A 5 -25.92 -5.38 18.39
CA LEU A 5 -26.86 -5.59 17.26
C LEU A 5 -26.36 -4.89 15.98
N SER A 6 -25.79 -3.69 16.12
CA SER A 6 -25.18 -2.95 15.02
C SER A 6 -24.00 -3.72 14.43
N ASN A 7 -23.12 -4.26 15.28
CA ASN A 7 -21.95 -5.03 14.84
C ASN A 7 -22.34 -6.37 14.17
N TYR A 8 -23.41 -7.03 14.64
CA TYR A 8 -23.90 -8.27 14.02
C TYR A 8 -24.48 -8.01 12.63
N LEU A 9 -25.30 -6.96 12.48
CA LEU A 9 -25.87 -6.57 11.20
C LEU A 9 -24.79 -6.13 10.21
N GLN A 10 -23.80 -5.38 10.66
CA GLN A 10 -22.66 -4.97 9.83
C GLN A 10 -21.87 -6.19 9.33
N ARG A 11 -21.56 -7.17 10.20
CA ARG A 11 -20.86 -8.40 9.81
C ARG A 11 -21.65 -9.22 8.80
N ARG A 12 -22.97 -9.26 8.93
CA ARG A 12 -23.85 -9.98 7.99
C ARG A 12 -23.93 -9.27 6.65
N LEU A 13 -24.01 -7.95 6.67
CA LEU A 13 -23.95 -7.09 5.46
C LEU A 13 -22.62 -7.29 4.72
N LEU A 14 -21.50 -7.29 5.44
CA LEU A 14 -20.18 -7.48 4.85
C LEU A 14 -20.05 -8.85 4.18
N LYS A 15 -20.46 -9.92 4.85
CA LYS A 15 -20.45 -11.28 4.26
C LYS A 15 -21.34 -11.39 3.02
N TRP A 16 -22.46 -10.66 3.00
CA TRP A 16 -23.34 -10.61 1.83
C TRP A 16 -22.68 -9.82 0.68
N LEU A 17 -22.03 -8.69 1.00
CA LEU A 17 -21.26 -7.91 0.04
C LEU A 17 -20.07 -8.69 -0.53
N ASP A 18 -19.36 -9.49 0.28
CA ASP A 18 -18.24 -10.32 -0.16
C ASP A 18 -18.66 -11.34 -1.21
N ARG A 19 -19.89 -11.87 -1.13
CA ARG A 19 -20.44 -12.78 -2.14
C ARG A 19 -20.88 -12.07 -3.41
N ARG A 20 -21.35 -10.81 -3.30
CA ARG A 20 -21.91 -10.06 -4.42
C ARG A 20 -20.86 -9.27 -5.19
N VAL A 21 -19.90 -8.70 -4.48
CA VAL A 21 -18.78 -7.93 -5.02
C VAL A 21 -17.50 -8.46 -4.36
N PRO A 22 -16.86 -9.48 -4.97
CA PRO A 22 -15.63 -10.05 -4.45
C PRO A 22 -14.50 -9.01 -4.51
N ALA A 23 -13.48 -9.19 -3.66
CA ALA A 23 -12.30 -8.35 -3.67
C ALA A 23 -11.52 -8.55 -4.97
N SER A 24 -11.07 -7.46 -5.59
CA SER A 24 -10.30 -7.46 -6.85
C SER A 24 -9.51 -6.16 -6.96
N HIS A 25 -8.34 -6.20 -7.61
CA HIS A 25 -7.55 -5.00 -7.89
C HIS A 25 -8.19 -4.07 -8.93
N GLU A 26 -9.08 -4.62 -9.75
CA GLU A 26 -9.79 -3.91 -10.81
C GLU A 26 -11.27 -4.27 -10.77
N HIS A 27 -12.13 -3.26 -10.80
CA HIS A 27 -13.58 -3.43 -10.77
C HIS A 27 -14.23 -2.78 -11.98
N HIS A 28 -14.97 -3.60 -12.73
CA HIS A 28 -15.93 -3.16 -13.74
C HIS A 28 -17.33 -3.26 -13.14
N LEU A 29 -18.06 -2.14 -13.08
CA LEU A 29 -19.38 -2.14 -12.49
C LEU A 29 -20.39 -2.88 -13.38
N ASN A 30 -21.13 -3.78 -12.76
CA ASN A 30 -22.22 -4.54 -13.38
C ASN A 30 -23.53 -4.26 -12.67
N VAL A 31 -24.65 -4.63 -13.30
CA VAL A 31 -26.00 -4.46 -12.71
C VAL A 31 -26.10 -5.02 -11.28
N ASN A 32 -25.40 -6.13 -11.01
CA ASN A 32 -25.42 -6.78 -9.70
C ASN A 32 -24.62 -6.03 -8.62
N SER A 33 -23.67 -5.17 -8.99
CA SER A 33 -22.83 -4.41 -8.05
C SER A 33 -23.36 -3.03 -7.71
N ILE A 34 -24.40 -2.57 -8.41
CA ILE A 34 -24.96 -1.23 -8.29
C ILE A 34 -26.21 -1.25 -7.45
N PHE A 35 -26.29 -0.32 -6.50
CA PHE A 35 -27.49 -0.05 -5.69
C PHE A 35 -28.05 1.31 -6.08
N ILE A 36 -29.37 1.39 -6.23
CA ILE A 36 -30.05 2.61 -6.63
C ILE A 36 -31.25 2.83 -5.72
N LEU A 37 -31.36 4.05 -5.19
CA LEU A 37 -32.53 4.50 -4.45
C LEU A 37 -32.86 5.95 -4.85
N PRO A 38 -34.13 6.36 -4.77
CA PRO A 38 -34.49 7.75 -4.88
C PRO A 38 -33.79 8.59 -3.80
N SER A 39 -33.27 9.75 -4.19
CA SER A 39 -32.73 10.73 -3.24
C SER A 39 -33.87 11.39 -2.45
N GLY A 40 -33.57 12.24 -1.45
CA GLY A 40 -34.58 13.03 -0.77
C GLY A 40 -35.41 13.90 -1.75
N PHE A 41 -34.72 14.50 -2.73
CA PHE A 41 -35.37 15.24 -3.82
C PHE A 41 -36.20 14.31 -4.72
N GLY A 42 -35.72 13.10 -5.02
CA GLY A 42 -36.45 12.08 -5.78
C GLY A 42 -37.78 11.67 -5.08
N TRP A 43 -37.76 11.49 -3.77
CA TRP A 43 -38.97 11.17 -3.01
C TRP A 43 -40.00 12.30 -3.05
N SER A 44 -39.59 13.57 -2.90
CA SER A 44 -40.49 14.70 -3.03
C SER A 44 -41.09 14.78 -4.43
N PHE A 45 -40.34 14.48 -5.46
CA PHE A 45 -40.78 14.45 -6.84
C PHE A 45 -41.79 13.31 -7.10
N ILE A 46 -41.63 12.14 -6.51
CA ILE A 46 -42.57 11.02 -6.55
C ILE A 46 -43.90 11.43 -5.90
N ILE A 47 -43.82 12.03 -4.71
CA ILE A 47 -45.03 12.49 -3.98
C ILE A 47 -45.77 13.55 -4.80
N LEU A 48 -45.05 14.51 -5.37
CA LEU A 48 -45.63 15.53 -6.22
C LEU A 48 -46.35 14.93 -7.44
N SER A 49 -45.71 13.99 -8.14
CA SER A 49 -46.30 13.31 -9.29
C SER A 49 -47.57 12.54 -8.91
N LEU A 50 -47.53 11.85 -7.74
CA LEU A 50 -48.71 11.14 -7.23
C LEU A 50 -49.86 12.08 -6.84
N CYS A 51 -49.57 13.21 -6.18
CA CYS A 51 -50.58 14.24 -5.86
C CYS A 51 -51.22 14.80 -7.13
N LEU A 52 -50.43 15.14 -8.15
CA LEU A 52 -50.94 15.61 -9.45
C LEU A 52 -51.83 14.57 -10.11
N PHE A 53 -51.47 13.30 -10.05
CA PHE A 53 -52.27 12.20 -10.57
C PHE A 53 -53.65 12.10 -9.87
N LEU A 54 -53.64 12.09 -8.53
CA LEU A 54 -54.85 11.99 -7.72
C LEU A 54 -55.77 13.18 -7.93
N LEU A 55 -55.22 14.42 -7.95
CA LEU A 55 -55.99 15.63 -8.21
C LEU A 55 -56.52 15.63 -9.63
N GLY A 56 -55.72 15.28 -10.64
CA GLY A 56 -56.13 15.21 -12.02
C GLY A 56 -57.27 14.21 -12.24
N THR A 57 -57.21 13.06 -11.57
CA THR A 57 -58.27 12.05 -11.63
C THR A 57 -59.54 12.51 -10.93
N ASN A 58 -59.42 13.14 -9.74
CA ASN A 58 -60.57 13.58 -8.95
C ASN A 58 -61.30 14.75 -9.63
N TYR A 59 -60.58 15.72 -10.18
CA TYR A 59 -61.14 16.89 -10.86
C TYR A 59 -61.35 16.67 -12.37
N GLN A 60 -61.12 15.47 -12.91
CA GLN A 60 -61.21 15.14 -14.34
C GLN A 60 -60.43 16.11 -15.23
N ASN A 61 -59.31 16.62 -14.71
CA ASN A 61 -58.50 17.60 -15.42
C ASN A 61 -57.38 16.90 -16.22
N ASN A 62 -57.58 16.82 -17.53
CA ASN A 62 -56.65 16.16 -18.43
C ASN A 62 -55.24 16.79 -18.44
N LEU A 63 -55.12 18.10 -18.19
CA LEU A 63 -53.84 18.79 -18.14
C LEU A 63 -53.01 18.37 -16.93
N MET A 64 -53.64 18.21 -15.76
CA MET A 64 -52.99 17.72 -14.55
C MET A 64 -52.54 16.24 -14.71
N LEU A 65 -53.38 15.43 -15.34
CA LEU A 65 -53.04 14.04 -15.67
C LEU A 65 -51.84 13.96 -16.60
N LEU A 66 -51.83 14.77 -17.67
CA LEU A 66 -50.73 14.84 -18.61
C LEU A 66 -49.43 15.26 -17.92
N LEU A 67 -49.49 16.26 -17.02
CA LEU A 67 -48.33 16.71 -16.26
C LEU A 67 -47.78 15.60 -15.31
N SER A 68 -48.67 14.85 -14.66
CA SER A 68 -48.30 13.72 -13.82
C SER A 68 -47.58 12.63 -14.62
N TYR A 69 -48.10 12.25 -15.81
CA TYR A 69 -47.46 11.28 -16.68
C TYR A 69 -46.10 11.77 -17.20
N LEU A 70 -45.99 13.06 -17.49
CA LEU A 70 -44.70 13.67 -17.87
C LEU A 70 -43.67 13.54 -16.73
N CYS A 71 -44.06 13.88 -15.49
CA CYS A 71 -43.20 13.71 -14.31
C CYS A 71 -42.78 12.24 -14.11
N LEU A 72 -43.73 11.30 -14.23
CA LEU A 72 -43.42 9.88 -14.12
C LEU A 72 -42.45 9.41 -15.22
N SER A 73 -42.65 9.87 -16.46
CA SER A 73 -41.77 9.57 -17.59
C SER A 73 -40.34 10.07 -17.35
N ILE A 74 -40.21 11.31 -16.84
CA ILE A 74 -38.90 11.87 -16.48
C ILE A 74 -38.22 11.02 -15.39
N MET A 75 -38.99 10.59 -14.38
CA MET A 75 -38.47 9.70 -13.33
C MET A 75 -37.90 8.39 -13.90
N LEU A 76 -38.68 7.70 -14.74
CA LEU A 76 -38.26 6.44 -15.35
C LEU A 76 -37.03 6.63 -16.25
N LEU A 77 -37.04 7.66 -17.08
CA LEU A 77 -35.91 7.99 -17.96
C LEU A 77 -34.65 8.30 -17.15
N THR A 78 -34.78 9.08 -16.09
CA THR A 78 -33.65 9.43 -15.20
C THR A 78 -33.11 8.19 -14.48
N LEU A 79 -33.99 7.30 -14.00
CA LEU A 79 -33.56 6.03 -13.39
C LEU A 79 -32.66 5.22 -14.33
N PHE A 80 -33.11 5.03 -15.57
CA PHE A 80 -32.36 4.30 -16.58
C PHE A 80 -31.03 4.99 -16.91
N TYR A 81 -31.06 6.29 -17.08
CA TYR A 81 -29.86 7.07 -17.43
C TYR A 81 -28.84 7.09 -16.30
N THR A 82 -29.29 7.26 -15.05
CA THR A 82 -28.41 7.23 -13.86
C THR A 82 -27.73 5.87 -13.71
N HIS A 83 -28.50 4.77 -13.88
CA HIS A 83 -27.95 3.42 -13.86
C HIS A 83 -26.90 3.22 -14.97
N GLN A 84 -27.24 3.58 -16.20
CA GLN A 84 -26.36 3.40 -17.35
C GLN A 84 -25.07 4.23 -17.23
N ASN A 85 -25.18 5.46 -16.71
CA ASN A 85 -24.01 6.31 -16.47
C ASN A 85 -23.07 5.69 -15.44
N PHE A 86 -23.61 5.24 -14.30
CA PHE A 86 -22.80 4.64 -13.24
C PHE A 86 -22.23 3.27 -13.62
N ALA A 87 -22.94 2.49 -14.41
CA ALA A 87 -22.47 1.19 -14.90
C ALA A 87 -21.26 1.29 -15.86
N ARG A 88 -20.95 2.46 -16.38
CA ARG A 88 -19.75 2.70 -17.20
C ARG A 88 -18.50 2.95 -16.38
N LEU A 89 -18.61 3.07 -15.06
CA LEU A 89 -17.47 3.29 -14.18
C LEU A 89 -16.66 2.01 -14.07
N ALA A 90 -15.38 2.10 -14.36
CA ALA A 90 -14.41 1.07 -14.08
C ALA A 90 -13.22 1.70 -13.36
N LEU A 91 -12.77 1.05 -12.29
CA LEU A 91 -11.74 1.56 -11.39
C LEU A 91 -10.68 0.51 -11.14
N LYS A 92 -9.42 0.96 -11.15
CA LYS A 92 -8.25 0.16 -10.80
C LYS A 92 -7.52 0.84 -9.65
N ALA A 93 -7.22 0.09 -8.60
CA ALA A 93 -6.42 0.59 -7.50
C ALA A 93 -4.93 0.37 -7.77
N THR A 94 -4.13 1.40 -7.46
CA THR A 94 -2.68 1.29 -7.41
C THR A 94 -2.26 1.00 -5.96
N PRO A 95 -1.26 0.12 -5.72
CA PRO A 95 -0.77 -0.14 -4.37
C PRO A 95 -0.40 1.17 -3.67
N PRO A 96 -0.92 1.43 -2.46
CA PRO A 96 -0.63 2.65 -1.74
C PRO A 96 0.83 2.69 -1.30
N SER A 97 1.45 3.86 -1.39
CA SER A 97 2.78 4.08 -0.84
C SER A 97 2.75 3.98 0.68
N PRO A 98 3.77 3.38 1.33
CA PRO A 98 3.86 3.37 2.77
C PRO A 98 3.97 4.79 3.33
N PHE A 99 3.38 5.04 4.50
CA PHE A 99 3.39 6.34 5.17
C PHE A 99 3.56 6.18 6.69
N HIS A 100 3.86 7.27 7.39
CA HIS A 100 4.02 7.26 8.85
C HIS A 100 2.66 7.43 9.55
N CYS A 101 2.49 6.78 10.71
CA CYS A 101 1.28 6.92 11.51
C CYS A 101 1.00 8.39 11.86
N ASN A 102 -0.29 8.75 11.93
CA ASN A 102 -0.77 10.12 12.10
C ASN A 102 -0.44 11.10 10.95
N LEU A 103 0.18 10.63 9.86
CA LEU A 103 0.28 11.38 8.62
C LEU A 103 -0.79 10.90 7.64
N GLN A 104 -1.08 11.73 6.66
CA GLN A 104 -2.03 11.42 5.61
C GLN A 104 -1.34 10.64 4.50
N GLY A 105 -1.77 9.39 4.30
CA GLY A 105 -1.46 8.60 3.13
C GLY A 105 -2.53 8.77 2.05
N GLU A 106 -2.34 8.19 0.88
CA GLU A 106 -3.25 8.25 -0.25
C GLU A 106 -3.41 6.89 -0.91
N LEU A 107 -4.66 6.51 -1.19
CA LEU A 107 -4.97 5.44 -2.11
C LEU A 107 -5.28 6.04 -3.48
N GLN A 108 -4.55 5.64 -4.49
CA GLN A 108 -4.75 6.10 -5.87
C GLN A 108 -5.67 5.15 -6.63
N LEU A 109 -6.81 5.68 -7.09
CA LEU A 109 -7.76 4.97 -7.93
C LEU A 109 -7.71 5.55 -9.34
N GLN A 110 -7.39 4.74 -10.31
CA GLN A 110 -7.40 5.12 -11.72
C GLN A 110 -8.75 4.79 -12.35
N VAL A 111 -9.35 5.77 -12.99
CA VAL A 111 -10.54 5.56 -13.81
C VAL A 111 -10.11 4.98 -15.15
N ILE A 112 -10.49 3.74 -15.40
CA ILE A 112 -10.14 3.02 -16.63
C ILE A 112 -11.33 2.92 -17.59
N PRO A 113 -11.11 2.73 -18.90
CA PRO A 113 -12.20 2.47 -19.84
C PRO A 113 -12.97 1.20 -19.47
N HIS A 114 -14.28 1.27 -19.44
CA HIS A 114 -15.10 0.09 -19.19
C HIS A 114 -15.05 -0.84 -20.41
N ALA A 115 -14.83 -2.15 -20.19
CA ALA A 115 -14.66 -3.14 -21.25
C ALA A 115 -15.83 -3.18 -22.26
N ALA A 116 -17.08 -3.04 -21.79
CA ALA A 116 -18.27 -3.05 -22.62
C ALA A 116 -18.59 -1.72 -23.33
N ALA A 117 -18.01 -0.59 -22.89
CA ALA A 117 -18.27 0.72 -23.45
C ALA A 117 -17.01 1.61 -23.40
N PRO A 118 -15.98 1.30 -24.20
CA PRO A 118 -14.68 1.99 -24.12
C PRO A 118 -14.76 3.47 -24.55
N THR A 119 -15.82 3.86 -25.27
CA THR A 119 -15.99 5.23 -25.78
C THR A 119 -16.77 6.15 -24.87
N LYS A 120 -17.39 5.63 -23.81
CA LYS A 120 -18.25 6.43 -22.90
C LYS A 120 -17.75 6.26 -21.47
N THR A 121 -17.54 7.37 -20.79
CA THR A 121 -17.15 7.42 -19.38
C THR A 121 -18.34 7.72 -18.47
N CYS A 122 -18.16 7.51 -17.17
CA CYS A 122 -19.11 7.97 -16.17
C CYS A 122 -18.95 9.47 -16.00
N ASN A 123 -20.06 10.20 -16.00
CA ASN A 123 -20.10 11.65 -15.81
C ASN A 123 -20.66 12.01 -14.44
N GLY A 124 -20.26 13.18 -13.92
CA GLY A 124 -20.77 13.72 -12.68
C GLY A 124 -19.74 13.71 -11.54
N VAL A 125 -20.23 13.92 -10.32
CA VAL A 125 -19.42 13.95 -9.12
C VAL A 125 -19.48 12.60 -8.42
N LEU A 126 -18.33 11.99 -8.22
CA LEU A 126 -18.21 10.79 -7.41
C LEU A 126 -17.94 11.17 -5.95
N ALA A 127 -18.80 10.70 -5.05
CA ALA A 127 -18.61 10.78 -3.62
C ALA A 127 -18.01 9.47 -3.13
N ILE A 128 -16.80 9.51 -2.60
CA ILE A 128 -16.06 8.33 -2.14
C ILE A 128 -15.87 8.44 -0.62
N LYS A 129 -16.17 7.35 0.10
CA LYS A 129 -15.91 7.25 1.54
C LYS A 129 -15.49 5.84 1.93
N TRP A 130 -14.73 5.72 3.01
CA TRP A 130 -14.41 4.43 3.60
C TRP A 130 -15.64 3.84 4.30
N LEU A 131 -15.97 2.59 3.99
CA LEU A 131 -17.12 1.89 4.60
C LEU A 131 -16.72 1.20 5.90
N ASN A 132 -15.54 0.60 5.92
CA ASN A 132 -15.08 -0.25 6.99
C ASN A 132 -13.81 0.28 7.63
N THR A 133 -13.59 -0.24 8.81
CA THR A 133 -12.33 -0.17 9.53
C THR A 133 -11.25 -0.98 8.80
N VAL A 134 -10.03 -0.52 8.88
CA VAL A 134 -8.83 -1.21 8.39
C VAL A 134 -8.58 -2.43 9.28
N ARG A 135 -8.19 -3.55 8.69
CA ARG A 135 -7.91 -4.79 9.42
C ARG A 135 -6.41 -4.97 9.58
N PRO A 136 -5.89 -5.13 10.80
CA PRO A 136 -4.50 -5.51 10.99
C PRO A 136 -4.27 -6.90 10.40
N MET A 137 -3.21 -7.06 9.62
CA MET A 137 -2.83 -8.35 9.04
C MET A 137 -2.01 -9.19 10.02
N ASP A 138 -1.20 -8.53 10.82
CA ASP A 138 -0.38 -9.18 11.82
C ASP A 138 -1.13 -9.16 13.15
N THR A 139 -1.31 -10.33 13.78
CA THR A 139 -1.94 -10.50 15.12
C THR A 139 -1.15 -9.77 16.24
N THR A 140 -0.12 -9.11 15.86
CA THR A 140 0.93 -8.52 16.67
C THR A 140 0.78 -7.03 16.89
N ALA A 141 -0.12 -6.38 16.17
CA ALA A 141 -0.44 -5.00 16.45
C ALA A 141 -1.05 -4.91 17.86
N HIS A 142 -0.56 -3.97 18.67
CA HIS A 142 -1.05 -3.64 20.02
C HIS A 142 -2.54 -3.29 20.08
N VAL A 143 -3.24 -3.47 19.00
CA VAL A 143 -4.65 -3.20 18.85
C VAL A 143 -5.38 -4.50 19.17
N SER A 144 -5.69 -4.67 20.46
CA SER A 144 -6.72 -5.60 20.88
C SER A 144 -7.95 -5.42 19.99
N ASN A 145 -8.17 -6.32 19.03
CA ASN A 145 -9.39 -6.57 18.25
C ASN A 145 -10.30 -5.34 17.91
N GLU A 146 -9.86 -4.13 18.17
CA GLU A 146 -10.58 -2.91 17.88
C GLU A 146 -10.35 -2.54 16.42
N ASN A 147 -11.43 -2.56 15.70
CA ASN A 147 -11.49 -2.03 14.34
C ASN A 147 -10.99 -0.60 14.34
N ILE A 148 -9.83 -0.35 13.75
CA ILE A 148 -9.31 1.02 13.60
C ILE A 148 -10.23 1.74 12.63
N SER A 149 -10.97 2.72 13.13
CA SER A 149 -11.82 3.56 12.29
C SER A 149 -10.93 4.46 11.43
N VAL A 150 -11.01 4.28 10.13
CA VAL A 150 -10.47 5.25 9.18
C VAL A 150 -11.39 6.47 9.18
N ASP A 151 -10.83 7.63 8.88
CA ASP A 151 -11.61 8.84 8.71
C ASP A 151 -12.80 8.60 7.75
N GLN A 152 -14.02 8.78 8.27
CA GLN A 152 -15.25 8.54 7.52
C GLN A 152 -15.66 9.74 6.67
N GLN A 153 -14.75 10.67 6.41
CA GLN A 153 -15.05 11.82 5.54
C GLN A 153 -15.42 11.35 4.14
N THR A 154 -16.32 12.10 3.52
CA THR A 154 -16.72 11.89 2.13
C THR A 154 -15.92 12.82 1.25
N TYR A 155 -15.20 12.24 0.31
CA TYR A 155 -14.38 12.97 -0.66
C TYR A 155 -15.12 13.03 -1.99
N SER A 156 -15.23 14.22 -2.55
CA SER A 156 -15.95 14.46 -3.81
C SER A 156 -14.95 14.68 -4.95
N PHE A 157 -15.10 13.91 -6.02
CA PHE A 157 -14.27 14.00 -7.22
C PHE A 157 -15.14 14.26 -8.44
N SER A 158 -14.86 15.32 -9.19
CA SER A 158 -15.55 15.61 -10.45
C SER A 158 -14.92 14.76 -11.56
N LEU A 159 -15.74 13.98 -12.23
CA LEU A 159 -15.38 13.31 -13.47
C LEU A 159 -15.81 14.21 -14.63
N ASN A 160 -14.85 14.74 -15.35
CA ASN A 160 -15.07 15.50 -16.56
C ASN A 160 -14.63 14.66 -17.75
N ASP A 161 -15.44 14.65 -18.80
CA ASP A 161 -15.01 14.17 -20.12
C ASP A 161 -14.01 15.18 -20.70
N ASN A 162 -12.78 15.15 -20.21
CA ASN A 162 -11.70 15.91 -20.83
C ASN A 162 -11.23 15.15 -22.07
N GLU A 163 -12.05 15.20 -23.13
CA GLU A 163 -11.62 14.92 -24.48
C GLU A 163 -10.75 16.09 -24.97
N VAL A 164 -9.51 16.16 -24.51
CA VAL A 164 -8.52 17.00 -25.15
C VAL A 164 -7.83 16.16 -26.20
N ALA A 165 -8.19 16.42 -27.46
CA ALA A 165 -7.49 15.97 -28.67
C ALA A 165 -7.26 14.45 -28.77
N GLY A 166 -8.30 13.61 -28.62
CA GLY A 166 -8.23 12.19 -28.99
C GLY A 166 -7.40 11.28 -28.08
N THR A 167 -6.75 11.81 -27.04
CA THR A 167 -5.99 11.02 -26.06
C THR A 167 -6.69 11.09 -24.72
N ARG A 168 -7.30 9.98 -24.31
CA ARG A 168 -7.94 9.86 -22.99
C ARG A 168 -6.88 9.89 -21.90
N GLN A 169 -6.86 10.96 -21.14
CA GLN A 169 -6.11 10.98 -19.90
C GLN A 169 -6.83 10.13 -18.86
N THR A 170 -6.15 9.11 -18.38
CA THR A 170 -6.59 8.30 -17.23
C THR A 170 -6.68 9.22 -16.02
N GLN A 171 -7.89 9.50 -15.55
CA GLN A 171 -8.08 10.33 -14.37
C GLN A 171 -7.71 9.52 -13.14
N THR A 172 -6.82 10.06 -12.29
CA THR A 172 -6.42 9.45 -11.02
C THR A 172 -7.09 10.17 -9.87
N LEU A 173 -7.88 9.43 -9.10
CA LEU A 173 -8.55 9.90 -7.89
C LEU A 173 -7.67 9.55 -6.69
N ARG A 174 -7.32 10.54 -5.86
CA ARG A 174 -6.50 10.35 -4.65
C ARG A 174 -7.39 10.36 -3.43
N VAL A 175 -7.64 9.18 -2.87
CA VAL A 175 -8.47 9.00 -1.68
C VAL A 175 -7.59 9.07 -0.45
N PRO A 176 -7.75 10.07 0.42
CA PRO A 176 -6.96 10.18 1.63
C PRO A 176 -7.20 9.03 2.59
N LEU A 177 -6.13 8.64 3.30
CA LEU A 177 -6.11 7.56 4.25
C LEU A 177 -5.27 7.98 5.46
N SER A 178 -5.85 7.94 6.65
CA SER A 178 -5.13 8.21 7.90
C SER A 178 -5.31 7.04 8.86
N ILE A 179 -4.19 6.49 9.32
CA ILE A 179 -4.16 5.38 10.29
C ILE A 179 -3.29 5.80 11.47
N PRO A 180 -3.82 5.79 12.70
CA PRO A 180 -3.10 6.28 13.87
C PRO A 180 -2.07 5.29 14.44
N VAL A 181 -2.08 4.04 14.00
CA VAL A 181 -1.25 2.95 14.53
C VAL A 181 -0.33 2.41 13.44
N ARG A 182 0.91 2.07 13.83
CA ARG A 182 1.87 1.44 12.93
C ARG A 182 1.53 -0.04 12.70
N GLY A 183 1.95 -0.58 11.58
CA GLY A 183 1.76 -2.00 11.24
C GLY A 183 1.44 -2.22 9.77
N ARG A 184 1.06 -3.47 9.45
CA ARG A 184 0.52 -3.82 8.13
C ARG A 184 -0.98 -3.96 8.22
N PHE A 185 -1.68 -3.29 7.32
CA PHE A 185 -3.13 -3.25 7.31
C PHE A 185 -3.68 -3.63 5.94
N ALA A 186 -4.70 -4.48 5.94
CA ALA A 186 -5.55 -4.66 4.77
C ALA A 186 -6.57 -3.53 4.75
N LEU A 187 -6.64 -2.81 3.63
CA LEU A 187 -7.61 -1.72 3.46
C LEU A 187 -9.02 -2.29 3.35
N GLY A 188 -9.96 -1.56 3.91
CA GLY A 188 -11.38 -1.94 3.86
C GLY A 188 -12.05 -1.54 2.55
N ARG A 189 -13.36 -1.76 2.52
CA ARG A 189 -14.20 -1.39 1.37
C ARG A 189 -14.40 0.11 1.25
N LEU A 190 -14.42 0.58 0.00
CA LEU A 190 -14.81 1.94 -0.36
C LEU A 190 -16.26 1.95 -0.82
N THR A 191 -17.02 2.91 -0.35
CA THR A 191 -18.34 3.25 -0.89
C THR A 191 -18.16 4.36 -1.91
N ILE A 192 -18.59 4.14 -3.13
CA ILE A 192 -18.55 5.10 -4.22
C ILE A 192 -19.99 5.40 -4.62
N ALA A 193 -20.37 6.66 -4.63
CA ALA A 193 -21.73 7.09 -4.94
C ALA A 193 -21.71 8.20 -5.98
N CYS A 194 -22.79 8.25 -6.79
CA CYS A 194 -23.03 9.29 -7.79
C CYS A 194 -24.53 9.59 -7.87
N ASP A 195 -24.89 10.83 -8.09
CA ASP A 195 -26.28 11.30 -8.20
C ASP A 195 -26.60 11.96 -9.56
N PHE A 196 -25.69 11.83 -10.52
CA PHE A 196 -25.89 12.35 -11.88
C PHE A 196 -27.03 11.63 -12.63
N PRO A 197 -27.86 12.30 -13.48
CA PRO A 197 -27.75 13.71 -13.92
C PRO A 197 -28.55 14.71 -13.09
N LEU A 198 -29.71 14.36 -12.60
CA LEU A 198 -30.67 15.30 -11.99
C LEU A 198 -30.73 15.24 -10.46
N GLY A 199 -29.96 14.37 -9.83
CA GLY A 199 -30.00 14.17 -8.39
C GLY A 199 -31.30 13.51 -7.89
N LEU A 200 -32.19 13.02 -8.78
CA LEU A 200 -33.42 12.31 -8.40
C LEU A 200 -33.11 10.93 -7.80
N TYR A 201 -32.06 10.28 -8.28
CA TYR A 201 -31.61 8.99 -7.79
C TYR A 201 -30.16 9.08 -7.33
N LYS A 202 -29.86 8.32 -6.30
CA LYS A 202 -28.51 8.10 -5.82
C LYS A 202 -28.11 6.67 -6.15
N CYS A 203 -27.07 6.51 -6.96
CA CYS A 203 -26.42 5.23 -7.20
C CYS A 203 -25.22 5.07 -6.28
N TRP A 204 -24.97 3.87 -5.76
CA TRP A 204 -23.75 3.59 -5.02
C TRP A 204 -23.32 2.13 -5.18
N THR A 205 -22.06 1.91 -4.87
CA THR A 205 -21.45 0.57 -4.81
C THR A 205 -20.47 0.48 -3.67
N HIS A 206 -20.11 -0.74 -3.27
CA HIS A 206 -19.12 -1.03 -2.23
C HIS A 206 -18.03 -1.91 -2.83
N LEU A 207 -16.87 -1.32 -3.12
CA LEU A 207 -15.75 -1.98 -3.77
C LEU A 207 -14.65 -2.32 -2.77
N ASP A 208 -14.06 -3.51 -2.90
CA ASP A 208 -12.89 -3.95 -2.16
C ASP A 208 -11.76 -4.19 -3.14
N PHE A 209 -10.69 -3.40 -3.01
CA PHE A 209 -9.57 -3.45 -3.95
C PHE A 209 -8.46 -4.40 -3.53
N ASP A 210 -8.61 -5.15 -2.45
CA ASP A 210 -7.61 -6.07 -1.90
C ASP A 210 -6.22 -5.43 -1.77
N GLN A 211 -6.19 -4.20 -1.29
CA GLN A 211 -4.95 -3.46 -1.12
C GLN A 211 -4.46 -3.54 0.31
N GLN A 212 -3.13 -3.61 0.44
CA GLN A 212 -2.44 -3.62 1.72
C GLN A 212 -1.57 -2.37 1.83
N VAL A 213 -1.44 -1.87 3.04
CA VAL A 213 -0.58 -0.72 3.32
C VAL A 213 0.28 -0.98 4.55
N THR A 214 1.53 -0.54 4.47
CA THR A 214 2.44 -0.53 5.61
C THR A 214 2.48 0.88 6.18
N VAL A 215 2.15 0.99 7.46
CA VAL A 215 2.19 2.24 8.21
C VAL A 215 3.39 2.22 9.14
N TYR A 216 4.34 3.11 8.91
CA TYR A 216 5.54 3.26 9.72
C TYR A 216 5.26 3.97 11.02
N ALA A 217 6.11 3.76 12.02
CA ALA A 217 6.05 4.53 13.26
C ALA A 217 6.30 6.03 12.99
N LYS A 218 5.78 6.88 13.87
CA LYS A 218 6.06 8.32 13.84
C LYS A 218 7.53 8.54 14.19
N PRO A 219 8.33 9.22 13.35
CA PRO A 219 9.70 9.52 13.67
C PRO A 219 9.76 10.53 14.81
N GLN A 220 10.49 10.20 15.88
CA GLN A 220 10.74 11.08 17.02
C GLN A 220 12.19 10.95 17.45
N GLU A 221 12.82 12.04 17.80
CA GLU A 221 14.16 12.02 18.39
C GLU A 221 14.15 11.28 19.73
N GLY A 222 15.17 10.44 19.92
CA GLY A 222 15.29 9.65 21.14
C GLY A 222 16.69 9.06 21.30
N PRO A 223 16.98 8.42 22.43
CA PRO A 223 18.29 7.84 22.70
C PRO A 223 18.52 6.62 21.81
N VAL A 224 19.44 6.75 20.86
CA VAL A 224 19.92 5.67 20.00
C VAL A 224 21.41 5.49 20.24
N THR A 225 21.82 4.27 20.55
CA THR A 225 23.23 3.87 20.68
C THR A 225 23.73 3.40 19.33
N VAL A 226 24.87 3.95 18.91
CA VAL A 226 25.51 3.62 17.64
C VAL A 226 26.75 2.77 17.93
N ASN A 227 26.74 1.53 17.53
CA ASN A 227 27.87 0.63 17.67
C ASN A 227 28.55 0.47 16.31
N LYS A 228 29.86 0.73 16.25
CA LYS A 228 30.65 0.47 15.04
C LYS A 228 30.87 -1.03 14.93
N VAL A 229 30.51 -1.62 13.81
CA VAL A 229 30.85 -3.02 13.51
C VAL A 229 32.31 -3.03 13.03
N ALA A 230 33.21 -3.51 13.85
CA ALA A 230 34.57 -3.82 13.40
C ALA A 230 34.44 -4.94 12.35
N SER A 231 34.84 -4.67 11.13
CA SER A 231 34.99 -5.74 10.14
C SER A 231 36.08 -6.70 10.67
N SER A 232 35.66 -7.83 11.24
CA SER A 232 36.55 -8.92 11.65
C SER A 232 37.06 -9.63 10.41
N ASN A 233 37.98 -8.99 9.71
CA ASN A 233 38.85 -9.61 8.70
C ASN A 233 40.31 -9.43 9.10
N GLU A 234 40.62 -9.74 10.37
CA GLU A 234 41.95 -10.24 10.74
C GLU A 234 41.80 -11.74 10.96
N SER A 235 41.84 -12.49 9.89
CA SER A 235 42.28 -13.87 9.91
C SER A 235 42.77 -14.23 8.51
N ASP A 236 44.06 -14.45 8.46
CA ASP A 236 44.74 -15.14 7.41
C ASP A 236 43.88 -16.25 6.78
N SER A 237 43.48 -16.04 5.56
CA SER A 237 43.27 -17.14 4.63
C SER A 237 43.27 -16.57 3.21
N VAL A 238 44.38 -16.84 2.56
CA VAL A 238 44.51 -16.95 1.12
C VAL A 238 43.33 -17.75 0.59
N SER A 239 42.33 -17.11 -0.03
CA SER A 239 41.40 -17.82 -0.89
C SER A 239 40.62 -16.84 -1.77
N GLN A 240 40.96 -16.92 -3.05
CA GLN A 240 40.12 -16.75 -4.22
C GLN A 240 39.67 -15.33 -4.64
N VAL A 241 40.45 -14.86 -5.55
CA VAL A 241 40.11 -14.14 -6.79
C VAL A 241 38.73 -14.54 -7.30
N ASN A 242 37.79 -13.62 -7.18
CA ASN A 242 36.72 -13.37 -8.16
C ASN A 242 35.75 -12.33 -7.61
N ASP A 243 36.13 -11.05 -7.76
CA ASP A 243 35.13 -10.00 -8.04
C ASP A 243 35.85 -8.77 -8.59
N LEU A 244 35.80 -8.66 -9.90
CA LEU A 244 36.36 -7.56 -10.69
C LEU A 244 35.49 -6.30 -10.73
N THR A 245 34.77 -5.99 -9.64
CA THR A 245 33.84 -4.83 -9.59
C THR A 245 33.90 -4.01 -8.31
N SER A 246 34.99 -4.12 -7.52
CA SER A 246 35.16 -3.14 -6.44
C SER A 246 35.82 -1.88 -7.00
N ASN A 247 35.19 -0.74 -6.83
CA ASN A 247 35.79 0.58 -7.01
C ASN A 247 36.91 0.76 -5.97
N GLU A 248 38.05 0.20 -6.28
CA GLU A 248 39.27 0.38 -5.48
C GLU A 248 39.95 1.66 -5.95
N ASP A 249 39.95 2.70 -5.12
CA ASP A 249 40.67 3.92 -5.43
C ASP A 249 42.18 3.67 -5.30
N PHE A 250 42.94 4.16 -6.30
CA PHE A 250 44.39 4.11 -6.33
C PHE A 250 44.95 4.92 -5.16
N TYR A 251 45.69 4.25 -4.25
CA TYR A 251 46.29 4.89 -3.10
C TYR A 251 47.75 5.28 -3.29
N ALA A 252 48.62 4.28 -3.66
CA ALA A 252 50.02 4.51 -3.78
C ALA A 252 50.69 3.50 -4.73
N LEU A 253 51.93 3.75 -5.09
CA LEU A 253 52.82 2.83 -5.75
C LEU A 253 53.83 2.35 -4.73
N ASN A 254 53.90 1.04 -4.50
CA ASN A 254 54.86 0.39 -3.61
C ASN A 254 55.82 -0.48 -4.42
N ASP A 255 56.98 -0.73 -3.92
CA ASP A 255 57.92 -1.64 -4.55
C ASP A 255 57.32 -3.05 -4.66
N TYR A 256 57.54 -3.71 -5.79
CA TYR A 256 56.98 -5.03 -6.06
C TYR A 256 57.68 -6.09 -5.24
N GLU A 257 56.96 -6.87 -4.49
CA GLU A 257 57.44 -8.04 -3.77
C GLU A 257 57.15 -9.33 -4.55
N VAL A 258 58.12 -10.25 -4.59
CA VAL A 258 57.95 -11.53 -5.28
C VAL A 258 56.81 -12.34 -4.66
N GLY A 259 55.77 -12.65 -5.47
CA GLY A 259 54.56 -13.34 -5.02
C GLY A 259 53.28 -12.52 -5.17
N GLN A 260 53.39 -11.22 -5.40
CA GLN A 260 52.23 -10.38 -5.67
C GLN A 260 51.67 -10.62 -7.10
N PRO A 261 50.34 -10.53 -7.30
CA PRO A 261 49.72 -10.78 -8.59
C PRO A 261 50.15 -9.73 -9.63
N LEU A 262 50.60 -10.17 -10.80
CA LEU A 262 51.13 -9.34 -11.88
C LEU A 262 50.14 -8.35 -12.47
N ASN A 263 48.86 -8.54 -12.27
CA ASN A 263 47.79 -7.58 -12.68
C ASN A 263 47.85 -6.26 -11.91
N ARG A 264 48.49 -6.26 -10.72
CA ARG A 264 48.70 -5.05 -9.91
C ARG A 264 49.96 -4.29 -10.28
N VAL A 265 50.85 -4.84 -11.11
CA VAL A 265 52.07 -4.18 -11.53
C VAL A 265 51.76 -3.00 -12.45
N SER A 266 52.40 -1.86 -12.16
CA SER A 266 52.28 -0.65 -12.99
C SER A 266 53.22 -0.73 -14.19
N TRP A 267 52.85 -1.45 -15.23
CA TRP A 267 53.69 -1.63 -16.45
C TRP A 267 54.18 -0.33 -17.07
N LYS A 268 53.43 0.75 -16.91
CA LYS A 268 53.83 2.08 -17.38
C LYS A 268 55.08 2.60 -16.65
N HIS A 269 55.22 2.30 -15.36
CA HIS A 269 56.37 2.69 -14.55
C HIS A 269 57.55 1.77 -14.84
N VAL A 270 57.31 0.48 -14.97
CA VAL A 270 58.36 -0.51 -15.34
C VAL A 270 58.97 -0.17 -16.66
N ALA A 271 58.16 0.20 -17.66
CA ALA A 271 58.65 0.59 -19.00
C ALA A 271 59.45 1.90 -19.00
N LYS A 272 59.23 2.81 -18.06
CA LYS A 272 59.90 4.09 -17.99
C LYS A 272 61.19 4.07 -17.17
N ASN A 273 61.17 3.39 -16.04
CA ASN A 273 62.24 3.47 -15.04
C ASN A 273 62.93 2.13 -14.77
N GLY A 274 62.49 1.01 -15.34
CA GLY A 274 63.00 -0.34 -15.10
C GLY A 274 62.66 -0.94 -13.73
N ASN A 275 62.13 -0.14 -12.81
CA ASN A 275 61.84 -0.60 -11.47
C ASN A 275 60.42 -1.19 -11.40
N TRP A 276 60.29 -2.36 -10.76
CA TRP A 276 59.02 -3.05 -10.56
C TRP A 276 58.23 -2.40 -9.43
N VAL A 277 57.07 -1.84 -9.76
CA VAL A 277 56.20 -1.12 -8.82
C VAL A 277 54.80 -1.72 -8.88
N SER A 278 54.24 -2.05 -7.73
CA SER A 278 52.90 -2.54 -7.55
C SER A 278 51.93 -1.41 -7.17
N LYS A 279 50.76 -1.41 -7.77
CA LYS A 279 49.66 -0.49 -7.39
C LYS A 279 49.04 -1.01 -6.11
N SER A 280 49.03 -0.20 -5.05
CA SER A 280 48.23 -0.45 -3.86
C SER A 280 46.90 0.30 -3.99
N PHE A 281 45.85 -0.43 -3.72
CA PHE A 281 44.48 0.10 -3.73
C PHE A 281 43.99 0.13 -2.29
N THR A 282 43.35 1.22 -1.90
CA THR A 282 42.61 1.29 -0.62
C THR A 282 41.20 0.99 -0.91
N SER A 283 40.66 -0.09 -0.40
CA SER A 283 39.22 -0.22 -0.29
C SER A 283 38.76 0.83 0.72
N LEU A 284 37.95 1.77 0.28
CA LEU A 284 37.19 2.62 1.20
C LEU A 284 36.27 1.68 1.98
N GLN A 285 36.76 1.15 3.09
CA GLN A 285 35.93 0.43 4.05
C GLN A 285 34.91 1.43 4.56
N SER A 286 33.73 1.44 3.96
CA SER A 286 32.63 2.23 4.50
C SER A 286 32.35 1.70 5.90
N ASP A 287 32.61 2.52 6.92
CA ASP A 287 32.30 2.20 8.29
C ASP A 287 30.87 1.73 8.41
N SER A 288 30.66 0.50 8.85
CA SER A 288 29.35 -0.06 9.08
C SER A 288 28.95 0.11 10.54
N PHE A 289 27.74 0.53 10.78
CA PHE A 289 27.22 0.84 12.11
C PHE A 289 25.96 0.02 12.38
N VAL A 290 25.73 -0.29 13.65
CA VAL A 290 24.49 -0.91 14.13
C VAL A 290 23.82 0.04 15.11
N LEU A 291 22.59 0.40 14.77
CA LEU A 291 21.71 1.22 15.60
C LEU A 291 20.99 0.34 16.60
N SER A 292 21.10 0.65 17.88
CA SER A 292 20.43 -0.04 18.98
C SER A 292 19.80 0.96 19.95
N VAL A 293 18.83 0.51 20.72
CA VAL A 293 18.21 1.33 21.79
C VAL A 293 18.29 0.57 23.09
N PRO A 294 18.56 1.24 24.23
CA PRO A 294 18.55 0.61 25.53
C PRO A 294 17.26 -0.13 25.85
N SER A 295 17.36 -1.30 26.47
CA SER A 295 16.21 -2.18 26.74
C SER A 295 15.21 -1.67 27.78
N ASN A 296 15.57 -0.63 28.52
CA ASN A 296 14.77 0.01 29.57
C ASN A 296 13.73 1.01 29.05
N ILE A 297 13.72 1.27 27.74
CA ILE A 297 12.81 2.22 27.10
C ILE A 297 11.56 1.49 26.58
N ASP A 298 10.42 2.17 26.66
CA ASP A 298 9.18 1.66 26.07
C ASP A 298 9.32 1.36 24.58
N VAL A 299 8.67 0.28 24.13
CA VAL A 299 8.81 -0.22 22.75
C VAL A 299 8.39 0.82 21.72
N GLU A 300 7.31 1.55 21.98
CA GLU A 300 6.81 2.56 21.03
C GLU A 300 7.80 3.73 20.90
N THR A 301 8.36 4.19 22.02
CA THR A 301 9.39 5.22 22.04
C THR A 301 10.67 4.76 21.36
N ALA A 302 11.09 3.51 21.61
CA ALA A 302 12.28 2.94 20.99
C ALA A 302 12.12 2.79 19.46
N VAL A 303 10.96 2.31 19.00
CA VAL A 303 10.67 2.17 17.57
C VAL A 303 10.58 3.55 16.90
N SER A 304 10.01 4.55 17.57
CA SER A 304 9.95 5.91 17.06
C SER A 304 11.35 6.54 16.92
N ALA A 305 12.23 6.31 17.91
CA ALA A 305 13.63 6.76 17.88
C ALA A 305 14.43 6.06 16.76
N LEU A 306 14.29 4.72 16.62
CA LEU A 306 14.94 3.98 15.53
C LEU A 306 14.42 4.41 14.15
N THR A 307 13.13 4.71 14.03
CA THR A 307 12.55 5.24 12.78
C THR A 307 13.17 6.58 12.41
N TYR A 308 13.32 7.50 13.38
CA TYR A 308 14.00 8.78 13.16
C TYR A 308 15.47 8.59 12.76
N ALA A 309 16.21 7.76 13.48
CA ALA A 309 17.59 7.43 13.16
C ALA A 309 17.74 6.82 11.77
N THR A 310 16.87 5.88 11.39
CA THR A 310 16.86 5.26 10.05
C THR A 310 16.70 6.31 8.95
N LEU A 311 15.80 7.27 9.11
CA LEU A 311 15.58 8.34 8.13
C LEU A 311 16.78 9.28 8.05
N SER A 312 17.33 9.68 9.18
CA SER A 312 18.50 10.57 9.27
C SER A 312 19.74 9.92 8.64
N TRP A 313 20.01 8.64 8.94
CA TRP A 313 21.18 7.91 8.43
C TRP A 313 21.05 7.61 6.94
N THR A 314 19.85 7.29 6.45
CA THR A 314 19.61 7.14 5.02
C THR A 314 19.81 8.47 4.27
N GLY A 315 19.39 9.60 4.87
CA GLY A 315 19.61 10.93 4.27
C GLY A 315 21.09 11.30 4.19
N ALA A 316 21.93 10.76 5.08
CA ALA A 316 23.39 10.94 5.09
C ALA A 316 24.15 9.85 4.28
N ASP A 317 23.43 8.96 3.59
CA ASP A 317 23.95 7.84 2.78
C ASP A 317 24.96 6.95 3.53
N ARG A 318 24.72 6.70 4.82
CA ARG A 318 25.56 5.88 5.68
C ARG A 318 25.14 4.42 5.65
N VAL A 319 26.11 3.51 5.81
CA VAL A 319 25.88 2.06 5.97
C VAL A 319 25.50 1.77 7.41
N PHE A 320 24.27 1.28 7.65
CA PHE A 320 23.80 0.97 8.99
C PHE A 320 22.90 -0.26 9.03
N GLY A 321 22.90 -0.94 10.16
CA GLY A 321 21.97 -2.01 10.51
C GLY A 321 21.15 -1.63 11.74
N ILE A 322 20.19 -2.47 12.11
CA ILE A 322 19.35 -2.27 13.29
C ILE A 322 19.37 -3.53 14.15
N GLN A 323 19.58 -3.35 15.45
CA GLN A 323 19.47 -4.42 16.43
C GLN A 323 18.59 -3.99 17.61
N TYR A 324 17.42 -4.63 17.75
CA TYR A 324 16.50 -4.35 18.84
C TYR A 324 15.55 -5.54 19.10
N LYS A 325 15.44 -6.02 20.34
CA LYS A 325 14.50 -7.06 20.80
C LYS A 325 14.27 -8.23 19.83
N GLY A 326 15.35 -8.86 19.36
CA GLY A 326 15.31 -10.00 18.44
C GLY A 326 15.21 -9.62 16.95
N LEU A 327 15.00 -8.35 16.63
CA LEU A 327 15.17 -7.84 15.28
C LEU A 327 16.68 -7.59 15.05
N ASN A 328 17.23 -8.23 14.04
CA ASN A 328 18.61 -8.02 13.63
C ASN A 328 18.66 -7.87 12.10
N ILE A 329 18.93 -6.66 11.64
CA ILE A 329 19.04 -6.31 10.23
C ILE A 329 20.49 -5.97 9.96
N ALA A 330 21.10 -6.68 9.01
CA ALA A 330 22.49 -6.47 8.63
C ALA A 330 22.72 -5.06 8.09
N PRO A 331 23.94 -4.50 8.30
CA PRO A 331 24.28 -3.19 7.76
C PRO A 331 24.20 -3.16 6.23
N ALA A 332 23.45 -2.21 5.70
CA ALA A 332 23.37 -1.92 4.26
C ALA A 332 23.01 -0.43 4.05
N HIS A 333 22.90 0.01 2.81
CA HIS A 333 22.56 1.39 2.45
C HIS A 333 21.49 1.44 1.36
N GLY A 334 20.95 2.61 1.13
CA GLY A 334 20.03 2.89 0.04
C GLY A 334 18.54 2.77 0.40
N VAL A 335 17.68 3.09 -0.58
CA VAL A 335 16.23 3.22 -0.39
C VAL A 335 15.56 1.88 -0.06
N LYS A 336 16.04 0.78 -0.63
CA LYS A 336 15.50 -0.57 -0.35
C LYS A 336 15.74 -0.96 1.10
N HIS A 337 16.97 -0.78 1.58
CA HIS A 337 17.33 -1.05 2.96
C HIS A 337 16.52 -0.21 3.95
N ARG A 338 16.35 1.09 3.66
CA ARG A 338 15.45 1.96 4.44
C ARG A 338 14.04 1.37 4.55
N HIS A 339 13.48 0.93 3.41
CA HIS A 339 12.14 0.35 3.40
C HIS A 339 12.06 -0.95 4.21
N GLU A 340 13.06 -1.82 4.13
CA GLU A 340 13.16 -3.04 4.95
C GLU A 340 13.23 -2.72 6.44
N CYS A 341 14.09 -1.79 6.84
CA CYS A 341 14.21 -1.35 8.23
C CYS A 341 12.90 -0.79 8.77
N LEU A 342 12.27 0.15 8.04
CA LEU A 342 11.02 0.77 8.46
C LEU A 342 9.85 -0.23 8.50
N SER A 343 9.78 -1.17 7.56
CA SER A 343 8.73 -2.21 7.55
C SER A 343 8.91 -3.23 8.66
N ALA A 344 10.14 -3.60 8.98
CA ALA A 344 10.45 -4.49 10.11
C ALA A 344 10.11 -3.80 11.46
N LEU A 345 10.46 -2.52 11.62
CA LEU A 345 10.10 -1.73 12.80
C LEU A 345 8.59 -1.55 12.93
N ALA A 346 7.86 -1.41 11.82
CA ALA A 346 6.40 -1.30 11.83
C ALA A 346 5.72 -2.58 12.38
N CYS A 347 6.28 -3.75 12.07
CA CYS A 347 5.74 -5.06 12.48
C CYS A 347 6.28 -5.56 13.83
N LEU A 348 7.16 -4.82 14.50
CA LEU A 348 7.79 -5.25 15.75
C LEU A 348 6.81 -5.21 16.92
N ASN A 349 6.68 -6.36 17.62
CA ASN A 349 5.76 -6.50 18.74
C ASN A 349 6.34 -6.00 20.06
N SER A 350 5.49 -5.50 20.92
CA SER A 350 5.84 -5.21 22.32
C SER A 350 6.12 -6.44 23.17
N HIS A 351 5.72 -7.62 22.72
CA HIS A 351 5.77 -8.87 23.49
C HIS A 351 6.88 -9.85 23.08
N SER A 352 7.84 -9.51 22.24
CA SER A 352 8.92 -10.43 21.85
C SER A 352 10.03 -10.57 22.91
N SER A 353 9.66 -10.77 24.18
CA SER A 353 10.64 -11.06 25.24
C SER A 353 10.83 -12.55 25.54
N GLN A 354 10.24 -13.48 24.76
CA GLN A 354 10.45 -14.92 24.93
C GLN A 354 10.31 -15.68 23.61
N ALA A 355 11.36 -15.76 22.81
CA ALA A 355 11.59 -16.88 21.89
C ALA A 355 12.96 -16.78 21.24
N SER A 356 14.01 -16.95 22.03
CA SER A 356 15.34 -17.27 21.51
C SER A 356 15.89 -18.51 22.23
N SER A 357 15.22 -19.62 22.03
CA SER A 357 15.82 -20.94 22.21
C SER A 357 15.00 -21.94 21.40
N THR A 358 15.65 -22.51 20.46
CA THR A 358 15.32 -23.73 19.74
C THR A 358 15.10 -23.57 18.24
N SER A 359 16.07 -24.12 17.59
CA SER A 359 16.03 -24.92 16.38
C SER A 359 16.75 -24.39 15.17
N ASN A 360 18.08 -24.52 15.22
CA ASN A 360 18.85 -24.85 14.03
C ASN A 360 18.41 -26.25 13.56
N LYS A 361 17.40 -26.32 12.70
CA LYS A 361 17.09 -27.55 11.96
C LYS A 361 17.72 -27.42 10.57
N THR A 362 18.96 -27.86 10.50
CA THR A 362 19.67 -28.16 9.25
C THR A 362 18.84 -29.21 8.50
N VAL A 363 18.13 -28.84 7.47
CA VAL A 363 17.48 -29.77 6.55
C VAL A 363 18.57 -30.31 5.62
N SER A 364 19.09 -31.50 5.94
CA SER A 364 19.98 -32.26 5.06
C SER A 364 19.18 -32.78 3.85
N ILE A 365 19.63 -32.40 2.65
CA ILE A 365 19.09 -32.82 1.34
C ILE A 365 19.57 -34.27 1.06
N SER A 366 19.07 -35.27 1.77
CA SER A 366 19.37 -36.67 1.47
C SER A 366 18.20 -37.65 1.49
N SER A 367 16.95 -37.19 1.49
CA SER A 367 15.77 -38.08 1.53
C SER A 367 14.78 -37.95 0.34
N ILE A 368 15.18 -37.39 -0.80
CA ILE A 368 14.35 -37.37 -2.02
C ILE A 368 14.93 -38.32 -3.10
N LYS A 369 15.32 -39.53 -2.71
CA LYS A 369 15.75 -40.53 -3.71
C LYS A 369 15.21 -41.96 -3.51
N SER A 370 14.22 -42.17 -2.64
CA SER A 370 13.74 -43.56 -2.40
C SER A 370 12.24 -43.80 -2.64
N GLU A 371 11.50 -42.86 -3.21
CA GLU A 371 10.04 -43.06 -3.41
C GLU A 371 9.58 -43.11 -4.89
N ARG A 372 10.51 -43.29 -5.83
CA ARG A 372 10.20 -43.44 -7.26
C ARG A 372 10.37 -44.86 -7.83
N ALA A 373 10.40 -45.88 -6.97
CA ALA A 373 10.61 -47.28 -7.39
C ALA A 373 9.56 -48.26 -6.87
N ARG A 374 8.31 -47.84 -6.58
CA ARG A 374 7.21 -48.76 -6.23
C ARG A 374 5.88 -48.32 -6.82
N SER A 375 5.80 -48.11 -8.11
CA SER A 375 4.53 -48.08 -8.83
C SER A 375 4.71 -48.49 -10.27
N THR A 376 5.17 -49.72 -10.47
CA THR A 376 4.98 -50.50 -11.70
C THR A 376 5.14 -51.96 -11.32
N LYS A 377 4.04 -52.53 -10.90
CA LYS A 377 3.68 -53.94 -11.12
C LYS A 377 2.20 -54.08 -10.89
#